data_d6bf66440c1f2729d71e17edc6de5cb2
#
_entry.id   d6bf66440c1f2729d71e17edc6de5cb2
#
_cell.length_a   1.000
_cell.length_b   1.000
_cell.length_c   1.000
_cell.angle_alpha   90.00
_cell.angle_beta   90.00
_cell.angle_gamma   90.00
#
_symmetry.space_group_name_H-M   'P 1'
#
loop_
_entity.id
_entity.type
_entity.pdbx_description
1 polymer ?
#
loop_
_entity_poly.entity_id
_entity_poly.type
_entity_poly.pdbx_seq_one_letter_code
_entity_poly.pdbx_strand_id
1 'polypeptide(L)'
;RAKSEGKDPAKMRIGMAFENDGFSLDVRAGVLDVAKKYNMKIVIDDKLPADLSDMSATLTKFKALKPDILLVSGHSKGAATAARQIEEMKIQAPVVAITHCEAAKVHEKFPKSANGMMCPTQWLSNLPKKDAYFGTASQWNEDFKKLHPSYSAVPYQTAQASAAVLVFKDAFERANSFDQKQVRDALAATNMETFYGDIKFAPEGNNIAKPMFYRQIGADGSYKPIVSPADMTFPRKANY
;
A
#
# COMPACT_ATOMS: atom_id res chain seq x y z
N ARG A 1 2.98 1.51 17.51
CA ARG A 1 3.11 0.20 18.17
C ARG A 1 4.37 0.11 19.00
N ALA A 2 5.58 0.36 18.46
CA ALA A 2 6.82 0.30 19.24
C ALA A 2 6.73 1.11 20.54
N LYS A 3 6.26 2.36 20.48
CA LYS A 3 6.08 3.21 21.68
C LYS A 3 5.09 2.61 22.68
N SER A 4 3.97 2.03 22.23
CA SER A 4 2.98 1.40 23.11
C SER A 4 3.50 0.14 23.80
N GLU A 5 4.58 -0.45 23.30
CA GLU A 5 5.29 -1.60 23.91
C GLU A 5 6.56 -1.19 24.67
N GLY A 6 6.75 0.09 24.93
CA GLY A 6 7.92 0.62 25.63
C GLY A 6 9.22 0.55 24.80
N LYS A 7 9.13 0.34 23.49
CA LYS A 7 10.28 0.32 22.58
C LYS A 7 10.49 1.71 21.99
N ASP A 8 11.75 2.11 21.90
CA ASP A 8 12.13 3.35 21.23
C ASP A 8 12.16 3.14 19.70
N PRO A 9 11.32 3.83 18.91
CA PRO A 9 11.35 3.73 17.46
C PRO A 9 12.71 4.08 16.84
N ALA A 10 13.48 4.98 17.45
CA ALA A 10 14.82 5.36 16.99
C ALA A 10 15.84 4.21 17.03
N LYS A 11 15.58 3.17 17.82
CA LYS A 11 16.42 1.98 17.90
C LYS A 11 16.04 0.92 16.87
N MET A 12 14.90 1.07 16.19
CA MET A 12 14.47 0.12 15.16
C MET A 12 15.27 0.33 13.87
N ARG A 13 15.66 -0.79 13.25
CA ARG A 13 16.50 -0.85 12.06
C ARG A 13 15.69 -1.28 10.87
N ILE A 14 15.84 -0.58 9.75
CA ILE A 14 15.06 -0.78 8.53
C ILE A 14 15.94 -1.40 7.45
N GLY A 15 15.44 -2.47 6.82
CA GLY A 15 15.93 -2.97 5.54
C GLY A 15 14.92 -2.69 4.43
N MET A 16 15.40 -2.18 3.29
CA MET A 16 14.59 -1.81 2.13
C MET A 16 15.04 -2.56 0.88
N ALA A 17 14.06 -3.02 0.10
CA ALA A 17 14.23 -3.60 -1.23
C ALA A 17 13.19 -3.00 -2.18
N PHE A 18 13.60 -2.07 -3.03
CA PHE A 18 12.70 -1.30 -3.87
C PHE A 18 13.04 -1.45 -5.36
N GLU A 19 12.00 -1.61 -6.19
CA GLU A 19 12.16 -1.54 -7.63
C GLU A 19 12.73 -0.17 -8.04
N ASN A 20 13.58 -0.17 -9.05
CA ASN A 20 14.18 1.07 -9.59
C ASN A 20 13.27 1.68 -10.66
N ASP A 21 12.07 2.07 -10.24
CA ASP A 21 11.06 2.76 -11.04
C ASP A 21 10.53 4.01 -10.31
N GLY A 22 9.81 4.88 -11.02
CA GLY A 22 9.34 6.15 -10.48
C GLY A 22 8.49 5.98 -9.22
N PHE A 23 7.53 5.03 -9.21
CA PHE A 23 6.67 4.79 -8.06
C PHE A 23 7.44 4.34 -6.81
N SER A 24 8.28 3.32 -6.96
CA SER A 24 9.04 2.76 -5.84
C SER A 24 10.10 3.72 -5.31
N LEU A 25 10.69 4.56 -6.18
CA LEU A 25 11.64 5.58 -5.77
C LEU A 25 10.96 6.72 -4.98
N ASP A 26 9.73 7.11 -5.33
CA ASP A 26 8.95 8.08 -4.53
C ASP A 26 8.59 7.49 -3.16
N VAL A 27 8.16 6.23 -3.10
CA VAL A 27 7.93 5.53 -1.82
C VAL A 27 9.22 5.50 -0.98
N ARG A 28 10.36 5.21 -1.62
CA ARG A 28 11.67 5.23 -0.94
C ARG A 28 11.99 6.60 -0.38
N ALA A 29 11.79 7.67 -1.13
CA ALA A 29 12.04 9.04 -0.67
C ALA A 29 11.23 9.34 0.60
N GLY A 30 9.94 9.01 0.61
CA GLY A 30 9.07 9.15 1.78
C GLY A 30 9.55 8.33 2.99
N VAL A 31 10.05 7.11 2.78
CA VAL A 31 10.62 6.29 3.88
C VAL A 31 11.88 6.94 4.45
N LEU A 32 12.77 7.47 3.61
CA LEU A 32 13.99 8.15 4.04
C LEU A 32 13.66 9.38 4.90
N ASP A 33 12.69 10.19 4.48
CA ASP A 33 12.26 11.39 5.21
C ASP A 33 11.68 11.02 6.58
N VAL A 34 10.82 9.99 6.64
CA VAL A 34 10.24 9.51 7.90
C VAL A 34 11.30 8.89 8.80
N ALA A 35 12.21 8.09 8.25
CA ALA A 35 13.32 7.52 9.02
C ALA A 35 14.19 8.61 9.64
N LYS A 36 14.51 9.67 8.89
CA LYS A 36 15.22 10.84 9.40
C LYS A 36 14.44 11.55 10.49
N LYS A 37 13.15 11.80 10.29
CA LYS A 37 12.26 12.46 11.27
C LYS A 37 12.22 11.74 12.61
N TYR A 38 12.24 10.41 12.62
CA TYR A 38 12.17 9.59 13.81
C TYR A 38 13.53 9.03 14.26
N ASN A 39 14.61 9.47 13.64
CA ASN A 39 15.98 9.02 13.89
C ASN A 39 16.15 7.49 13.78
N MET A 40 15.42 6.87 12.85
CA MET A 40 15.49 5.42 12.59
C MET A 40 16.67 5.10 11.66
N LYS A 41 17.32 3.95 11.89
CA LYS A 41 18.49 3.56 11.10
C LYS A 41 18.13 2.67 9.91
N ILE A 42 18.43 3.13 8.71
CA ILE A 42 18.38 2.29 7.51
C ILE A 42 19.70 1.53 7.40
N VAL A 43 19.62 0.20 7.38
CA VAL A 43 20.81 -0.70 7.37
C VAL A 43 20.93 -1.48 6.05
N ILE A 44 19.86 -1.56 5.26
CA ILE A 44 19.84 -2.09 3.91
C ILE A 44 19.02 -1.12 3.08
N ASP A 45 19.57 -0.67 1.95
CA ASP A 45 18.91 0.23 1.00
C ASP A 45 19.21 -0.24 -0.42
N ASP A 46 18.56 -1.33 -0.81
CA ASP A 46 18.79 -1.96 -2.11
C ASP A 46 17.74 -1.50 -3.14
N LYS A 47 18.24 -0.99 -4.27
CA LYS A 47 17.46 -0.76 -5.49
C LYS A 47 17.60 -1.98 -6.38
N LEU A 48 16.47 -2.57 -6.73
CA LEU A 48 16.39 -3.78 -7.53
C LEU A 48 15.92 -3.45 -8.95
N PRO A 49 16.14 -4.35 -9.93
CA PRO A 49 15.56 -4.17 -11.26
C PRO A 49 14.05 -3.90 -11.20
N ALA A 50 13.53 -3.14 -12.16
CA ALA A 50 12.13 -2.72 -12.20
C ALA A 50 11.11 -3.85 -12.26
N ASP A 51 11.52 -5.09 -12.55
CA ASP A 51 10.66 -6.26 -12.50
C ASP A 51 10.76 -7.06 -11.19
N LEU A 52 11.66 -6.65 -10.29
CA LEU A 52 11.97 -7.31 -9.01
C LEU A 52 11.98 -8.84 -9.15
N SER A 53 12.75 -9.35 -10.12
CA SER A 53 12.78 -10.78 -10.47
C SER A 53 13.52 -11.63 -9.42
N ASP A 54 14.46 -11.03 -8.69
CA ASP A 54 15.22 -11.66 -7.61
C ASP A 54 15.63 -10.66 -6.52
N MET A 55 15.42 -11.03 -5.27
CA MET A 55 15.88 -10.28 -4.09
C MET A 55 16.68 -11.14 -3.09
N SER A 56 17.16 -12.30 -3.52
CA SER A 56 17.87 -13.25 -2.66
C SER A 56 19.11 -12.64 -1.98
N ALA A 57 19.85 -11.81 -2.70
CA ALA A 57 21.00 -11.09 -2.16
C ALA A 57 20.58 -10.13 -1.01
N THR A 58 19.49 -9.36 -1.19
CA THR A 58 18.94 -8.48 -0.15
C THR A 58 18.48 -9.29 1.06
N LEU A 59 17.77 -10.41 0.84
CA LEU A 59 17.32 -11.27 1.93
C LEU A 59 18.48 -11.95 2.67
N THR A 60 19.58 -12.26 2.00
CA THR A 60 20.81 -12.74 2.63
C THR A 60 21.41 -11.67 3.53
N LYS A 61 21.52 -10.42 3.08
CA LYS A 61 21.91 -9.28 3.93
C LYS A 61 20.95 -9.13 5.12
N PHE A 62 19.64 -9.29 4.87
CA PHE A 62 18.63 -9.21 5.93
C PHE A 62 18.84 -10.24 7.02
N LYS A 63 19.12 -11.50 6.67
CA LYS A 63 19.46 -12.56 7.63
C LYS A 63 20.71 -12.25 8.46
N ALA A 64 21.74 -11.71 7.81
CA ALA A 64 23.00 -11.37 8.48
C ALA A 64 22.85 -10.18 9.44
N LEU A 65 22.16 -9.12 8.98
CA LEU A 65 22.02 -7.87 9.74
C LEU A 65 20.84 -7.87 10.71
N LYS A 66 19.84 -8.72 10.50
CA LYS A 66 18.63 -8.88 11.35
C LYS A 66 17.96 -7.53 11.67
N PRO A 67 17.56 -6.73 10.67
CA PRO A 67 16.79 -5.53 10.95
C PRO A 67 15.38 -5.89 11.46
N ASP A 68 14.72 -4.92 12.10
CA ASP A 68 13.38 -5.10 12.68
C ASP A 68 12.28 -5.02 11.63
N ILE A 69 12.53 -4.25 10.56
CA ILE A 69 11.56 -3.92 9.53
C ILE A 69 12.13 -4.27 8.16
N LEU A 70 11.38 -5.04 7.38
CA LEU A 70 11.60 -5.25 5.95
C LEU A 70 10.52 -4.52 5.16
N LEU A 71 10.92 -3.55 4.34
CA LEU A 71 10.05 -2.84 3.42
C LEU A 71 10.38 -3.26 1.99
N VAL A 72 9.36 -3.69 1.26
CA VAL A 72 9.47 -4.02 -0.16
C VAL A 72 8.49 -3.16 -0.95
N SER A 73 8.99 -2.43 -1.94
CA SER A 73 8.15 -1.69 -2.87
C SER A 73 8.43 -2.13 -4.30
N GLY A 74 7.37 -2.48 -4.99
CA GLY A 74 7.35 -2.91 -6.38
C GLY A 74 5.92 -3.12 -6.83
N HIS A 75 5.75 -3.54 -8.09
CA HIS A 75 4.44 -3.87 -8.64
C HIS A 75 4.01 -5.31 -8.30
N SER A 76 2.86 -5.76 -8.81
CA SER A 76 2.28 -7.06 -8.43
C SER A 76 3.22 -8.26 -8.67
N LYS A 77 4.02 -8.22 -9.76
CA LYS A 77 5.01 -9.27 -10.04
C LYS A 77 6.10 -9.29 -8.98
N GLY A 78 6.66 -8.12 -8.67
CA GLY A 78 7.70 -7.97 -7.64
C GLY A 78 7.20 -8.34 -6.24
N ALA A 79 5.97 -7.95 -5.88
CA ALA A 79 5.34 -8.34 -4.62
C ALA A 79 5.20 -9.87 -4.49
N ALA A 80 4.81 -10.56 -5.57
CA ALA A 80 4.73 -12.02 -5.59
C ALA A 80 6.12 -12.68 -5.46
N THR A 81 7.14 -12.16 -6.17
CA THR A 81 8.53 -12.63 -6.04
C THR A 81 9.04 -12.44 -4.62
N ALA A 82 8.83 -11.26 -4.04
CA ALA A 82 9.24 -10.97 -2.68
C ALA A 82 8.60 -11.93 -1.67
N ALA A 83 7.28 -12.13 -1.74
CA ALA A 83 6.57 -13.03 -0.83
C ALA A 83 7.06 -14.48 -0.96
N ARG A 84 7.30 -14.95 -2.19
CA ARG A 84 7.85 -16.27 -2.47
C ARG A 84 9.23 -16.43 -1.84
N GLN A 85 10.16 -15.53 -2.10
CA GLN A 85 11.53 -15.64 -1.61
C GLN A 85 11.62 -15.44 -0.08
N ILE A 86 10.77 -14.59 0.49
CA ILE A 86 10.62 -14.48 1.95
C ILE A 86 10.20 -15.82 2.55
N GLU A 87 9.28 -16.56 1.90
CA GLU A 87 8.86 -17.88 2.34
C GLU A 87 9.97 -18.93 2.18
N GLU A 88 10.54 -19.05 0.98
CA GLU A 88 11.62 -20.00 0.66
C GLU A 88 12.83 -19.83 1.59
N MET A 89 13.22 -18.60 1.85
CA MET A 89 14.34 -18.29 2.72
C MET A 89 13.97 -18.20 4.20
N LYS A 90 12.70 -18.42 4.58
CA LYS A 90 12.20 -18.38 5.96
C LYS A 90 12.60 -17.09 6.70
N ILE A 91 12.34 -15.95 6.10
CA ILE A 91 12.75 -14.66 6.66
C ILE A 91 11.91 -14.32 7.90
N GLN A 92 12.56 -14.23 9.03
CA GLN A 92 11.98 -13.79 10.29
C GLN A 92 12.24 -12.29 10.48
N ALA A 93 11.19 -11.47 10.34
CA ALA A 93 11.23 -10.04 10.62
C ALA A 93 10.01 -9.67 11.46
N PRO A 94 10.19 -8.87 12.54
CA PRO A 94 9.05 -8.38 13.34
C PRO A 94 8.02 -7.64 12.52
N VAL A 95 8.44 -6.89 11.51
CA VAL A 95 7.57 -6.21 10.53
C VAL A 95 8.03 -6.51 9.11
N VAL A 96 7.10 -6.92 8.27
CA VAL A 96 7.26 -7.00 6.82
C VAL A 96 6.14 -6.21 6.18
N ALA A 97 6.46 -5.25 5.33
CA ALA A 97 5.49 -4.51 4.55
C ALA A 97 5.82 -4.61 3.06
N ILE A 98 4.82 -4.96 2.25
CA ILE A 98 4.96 -5.15 0.80
C ILE A 98 3.84 -4.37 0.11
N THR A 99 4.17 -3.58 -0.91
CA THR A 99 3.17 -2.94 -1.77
C THR A 99 2.43 -3.98 -2.62
N HIS A 100 1.20 -3.68 -3.07
CA HIS A 100 0.40 -4.50 -4.00
C HIS A 100 0.09 -5.94 -3.55
N CYS A 101 0.02 -6.21 -2.24
CA CYS A 101 -0.24 -7.56 -1.70
C CYS A 101 -1.49 -8.21 -2.29
N GLU A 102 -2.60 -7.48 -2.41
CA GLU A 102 -3.88 -8.00 -2.87
C GLU A 102 -3.83 -8.33 -4.35
N ALA A 103 -3.30 -7.41 -5.16
CA ALA A 103 -3.16 -7.60 -6.60
C ALA A 103 -2.19 -8.75 -6.93
N ALA A 104 -1.18 -8.97 -6.10
CA ALA A 104 -0.24 -10.09 -6.20
C ALA A 104 -0.80 -11.41 -5.66
N LYS A 105 -1.95 -11.40 -4.99
CA LYS A 105 -2.56 -12.55 -4.31
C LYS A 105 -1.58 -13.24 -3.35
N VAL A 106 -0.87 -12.43 -2.53
CA VAL A 106 0.23 -12.90 -1.69
C VAL A 106 -0.21 -13.96 -0.73
N HIS A 107 -1.37 -13.80 -0.06
CA HIS A 107 -1.86 -14.82 0.86
C HIS A 107 -2.24 -16.13 0.16
N GLU A 108 -2.91 -16.05 -0.99
CA GLU A 108 -3.36 -17.25 -1.72
C GLU A 108 -2.18 -18.12 -2.18
N LYS A 109 -1.08 -17.47 -2.58
CA LYS A 109 0.10 -18.15 -3.12
C LYS A 109 1.13 -18.54 -2.06
N PHE A 110 1.30 -17.73 -1.02
CA PHE A 110 2.37 -17.83 -0.03
C PHE A 110 1.82 -17.66 1.40
N PRO A 111 0.86 -18.52 1.84
CA PRO A 111 0.15 -18.33 3.10
C PRO A 111 1.04 -18.38 4.34
N LYS A 112 2.15 -19.13 4.29
CA LYS A 112 3.08 -19.24 5.43
C LYS A 112 3.81 -17.94 5.70
N SER A 113 4.28 -17.27 4.65
CA SER A 113 4.99 -15.99 4.78
C SER A 113 4.04 -14.81 4.91
N ALA A 114 2.82 -14.91 4.35
CA ALA A 114 1.88 -13.80 4.30
C ALA A 114 1.31 -13.43 5.67
N ASN A 115 1.18 -14.39 6.59
CA ASN A 115 0.60 -14.13 7.91
C ASN A 115 1.37 -13.00 8.64
N GLY A 116 0.65 -11.96 9.02
CA GLY A 116 1.18 -10.78 9.68
C GLY A 116 1.89 -9.77 8.76
N MET A 117 1.94 -9.99 7.43
CA MET A 117 2.47 -8.99 6.50
C MET A 117 1.57 -7.76 6.46
N MET A 118 2.20 -6.59 6.39
CA MET A 118 1.53 -5.30 6.24
C MET A 118 1.38 -4.96 4.76
N CYS A 119 0.17 -4.52 4.37
CA CYS A 119 -0.16 -4.12 3.02
C CYS A 119 -0.61 -2.66 3.02
N PRO A 120 0.25 -1.70 2.60
CA PRO A 120 -0.16 -0.33 2.37
C PRO A 120 -1.29 -0.30 1.34
N THR A 121 -2.32 0.49 1.59
CA THR A 121 -3.46 0.64 0.68
C THR A 121 -3.96 2.07 0.65
N GLN A 122 -4.49 2.49 -0.48
CA GLN A 122 -5.07 3.81 -0.62
C GLN A 122 -6.59 3.83 -0.33
N TRP A 123 -7.20 2.66 -0.11
CA TRP A 123 -8.63 2.57 0.08
C TRP A 123 -9.00 1.38 0.97
N LEU A 124 -10.09 1.54 1.72
CA LEU A 124 -10.73 0.51 2.53
C LEU A 124 -12.22 0.45 2.19
N SER A 125 -12.77 -0.76 2.04
CA SER A 125 -14.18 -0.97 1.71
C SER A 125 -15.17 -0.50 2.78
N ASN A 126 -14.70 -0.26 4.00
CA ASN A 126 -15.49 0.24 5.13
C ASN A 126 -15.27 1.73 5.42
N LEU A 127 -14.69 2.49 4.50
CA LEU A 127 -14.59 3.94 4.68
C LEU A 127 -15.99 4.57 4.79
N PRO A 128 -16.21 5.49 5.73
CA PRO A 128 -17.48 6.21 5.86
C PRO A 128 -17.60 7.31 4.79
N LYS A 129 -17.44 6.92 3.54
CA LYS A 129 -17.42 7.80 2.36
C LYS A 129 -18.40 7.29 1.31
N LYS A 130 -18.99 8.23 0.58
CA LYS A 130 -20.01 7.93 -0.44
C LYS A 130 -20.03 8.98 -1.55
N ASP A 131 -20.66 8.63 -2.65
CA ASP A 131 -21.07 9.58 -3.70
C ASP A 131 -22.44 9.20 -4.30
N ALA A 132 -22.91 10.05 -5.20
CA ALA A 132 -24.25 9.89 -5.79
C ALA A 132 -24.33 8.77 -6.84
N TYR A 133 -23.20 8.29 -7.37
CA TYR A 133 -23.15 7.33 -8.49
C TYR A 133 -22.91 5.90 -8.00
N PHE A 134 -21.92 5.72 -7.11
CA PHE A 134 -21.51 4.41 -6.61
C PHE A 134 -22.02 4.11 -5.20
N GLY A 135 -22.69 5.06 -4.56
CA GLY A 135 -23.13 4.91 -3.18
C GLY A 135 -21.96 4.92 -2.19
N THR A 136 -22.00 4.07 -1.17
CA THR A 136 -20.95 3.97 -0.15
C THR A 136 -19.77 3.12 -0.63
N ALA A 137 -18.62 3.23 0.03
CA ALA A 137 -17.45 2.38 -0.22
C ALA A 137 -17.79 0.88 -0.11
N SER A 138 -18.65 0.52 0.85
CA SER A 138 -19.12 -0.86 1.03
C SER A 138 -19.99 -1.33 -0.13
N GLN A 139 -20.95 -0.51 -0.58
CA GLN A 139 -21.82 -0.82 -1.73
C GLN A 139 -20.97 -1.04 -2.99
N TRP A 140 -20.07 -0.12 -3.29
CA TRP A 140 -19.18 -0.25 -4.44
C TRP A 140 -18.37 -1.57 -4.38
N ASN A 141 -17.84 -1.92 -3.20
CA ASN A 141 -17.07 -3.16 -3.01
C ASN A 141 -17.92 -4.41 -3.26
N GLU A 142 -19.16 -4.43 -2.77
CA GLU A 142 -20.08 -5.54 -2.99
C GLU A 142 -20.45 -5.68 -4.47
N ASP A 143 -20.74 -4.59 -5.13
CA ASP A 143 -21.12 -4.60 -6.55
C ASP A 143 -19.92 -4.99 -7.44
N PHE A 144 -18.72 -4.51 -7.11
CA PHE A 144 -17.50 -4.97 -7.78
C PHE A 144 -17.29 -6.48 -7.64
N LYS A 145 -17.48 -7.05 -6.45
CA LYS A 145 -17.35 -8.50 -6.21
C LYS A 145 -18.40 -9.33 -6.93
N LYS A 146 -19.64 -8.82 -7.06
CA LYS A 146 -20.68 -9.48 -7.86
C LYS A 146 -20.30 -9.57 -9.33
N LEU A 147 -19.72 -8.49 -9.88
CA LEU A 147 -19.27 -8.43 -11.28
C LEU A 147 -17.98 -9.22 -11.52
N HIS A 148 -17.11 -9.29 -10.50
CA HIS A 148 -15.78 -9.89 -10.57
C HIS A 148 -15.53 -10.87 -9.42
N PRO A 149 -16.21 -12.03 -9.39
CA PRO A 149 -16.18 -12.97 -8.25
C PRO A 149 -14.82 -13.64 -8.00
N SER A 150 -13.88 -13.51 -8.94
CA SER A 150 -12.52 -14.05 -8.80
C SER A 150 -11.63 -13.28 -7.81
N TYR A 151 -12.09 -12.11 -7.32
CA TYR A 151 -11.35 -11.32 -6.33
C TYR A 151 -11.80 -11.65 -4.91
N SER A 152 -10.96 -12.33 -4.14
CA SER A 152 -11.16 -12.54 -2.70
C SER A 152 -11.03 -11.23 -1.91
N ALA A 153 -10.03 -10.42 -2.26
CA ALA A 153 -9.84 -9.05 -1.78
C ALA A 153 -9.77 -8.09 -2.97
N VAL A 154 -10.57 -7.03 -2.93
CA VAL A 154 -10.60 -6.03 -4.00
C VAL A 154 -9.36 -5.14 -3.92
N PRO A 155 -8.52 -5.07 -4.98
CA PRO A 155 -7.37 -4.18 -5.00
C PRO A 155 -7.84 -2.71 -5.00
N TYR A 156 -7.17 -1.84 -4.24
CA TYR A 156 -7.54 -0.42 -4.18
C TYR A 156 -7.45 0.28 -5.54
N GLN A 157 -6.62 -0.22 -6.45
CA GLN A 157 -6.46 0.32 -7.79
C GLN A 157 -7.77 0.30 -8.59
N THR A 158 -8.63 -0.71 -8.36
CA THR A 158 -9.94 -0.79 -9.02
C THR A 158 -10.88 0.30 -8.52
N ALA A 159 -10.91 0.54 -7.20
CA ALA A 159 -11.66 1.64 -6.61
C ALA A 159 -11.11 3.01 -7.06
N GLN A 160 -9.79 3.14 -7.14
CA GLN A 160 -9.13 4.35 -7.63
C GLN A 160 -9.49 4.66 -9.08
N ALA A 161 -9.49 3.65 -9.95
CA ALA A 161 -9.87 3.83 -11.35
C ALA A 161 -11.34 4.28 -11.50
N SER A 162 -12.27 3.70 -10.71
CA SER A 162 -13.66 4.14 -10.69
C SER A 162 -13.82 5.58 -10.20
N ALA A 163 -13.07 5.95 -9.14
CA ALA A 163 -13.07 7.34 -8.65
C ALA A 163 -12.49 8.32 -9.67
N ALA A 164 -11.49 7.92 -10.46
CA ALA A 164 -10.95 8.76 -11.52
C ALA A 164 -12.01 9.14 -12.57
N VAL A 165 -12.93 8.21 -12.91
CA VAL A 165 -14.05 8.51 -13.80
C VAL A 165 -14.95 9.60 -13.22
N LEU A 166 -15.25 9.57 -11.91
CA LEU A 166 -16.03 10.61 -11.24
C LEU A 166 -15.32 11.97 -11.28
N VAL A 167 -14.02 11.98 -11.06
CA VAL A 167 -13.20 13.21 -11.09
C VAL A 167 -13.20 13.81 -12.48
N PHE A 168 -13.04 12.99 -13.54
CA PHE A 168 -13.13 13.48 -14.91
C PHE A 168 -14.50 13.97 -15.27
N LYS A 169 -15.56 13.24 -14.89
CA LYS A 169 -16.95 13.65 -15.09
C LYS A 169 -17.18 15.05 -14.50
N ASP A 170 -16.87 15.24 -13.24
CA ASP A 170 -16.99 16.52 -12.53
C ASP A 170 -16.19 17.65 -13.23
N ALA A 171 -14.94 17.34 -13.63
CA ALA A 171 -14.10 18.32 -14.31
C ALA A 171 -14.65 18.73 -15.68
N PHE A 172 -15.15 17.79 -16.50
CA PHE A 172 -15.78 18.10 -17.78
C PHE A 172 -17.05 18.94 -17.61
N GLU A 173 -17.88 18.63 -16.63
CA GLU A 173 -19.10 19.39 -16.33
C GLU A 173 -18.77 20.82 -15.88
N ARG A 174 -17.82 21.00 -14.99
CA ARG A 174 -17.38 22.33 -14.53
C ARG A 174 -16.69 23.14 -15.63
N ALA A 175 -15.87 22.49 -16.44
CA ALA A 175 -15.22 23.14 -17.59
C ALA A 175 -16.22 23.53 -18.69
N ASN A 176 -17.33 22.79 -18.79
CA ASN A 176 -18.27 22.88 -19.91
C ASN A 176 -17.56 22.88 -21.29
N SER A 177 -16.50 22.07 -21.41
CA SER A 177 -15.58 22.08 -22.56
C SER A 177 -14.80 20.77 -22.63
N PHE A 178 -14.32 20.40 -23.83
CA PHE A 178 -13.32 19.37 -24.06
C PHE A 178 -11.92 19.94 -24.37
N ASP A 179 -11.75 21.26 -24.29
CA ASP A 179 -10.43 21.87 -24.41
C ASP A 179 -9.52 21.40 -23.27
N GLN A 180 -8.35 20.90 -23.64
CA GLN A 180 -7.42 20.27 -22.69
C GLN A 180 -7.00 21.21 -21.55
N LYS A 181 -6.80 22.50 -21.88
CA LYS A 181 -6.40 23.48 -20.86
C LYS A 181 -7.52 23.75 -19.88
N GLN A 182 -8.75 23.94 -20.35
CA GLN A 182 -9.92 24.19 -19.50
C GLN A 182 -10.23 23.00 -18.60
N VAL A 183 -10.18 21.77 -19.14
CA VAL A 183 -10.38 20.53 -18.37
C VAL A 183 -9.27 20.36 -17.34
N ARG A 184 -8.02 20.58 -17.71
CA ARG A 184 -6.87 20.50 -16.77
C ARG A 184 -7.01 21.52 -15.64
N ASP A 185 -7.45 22.75 -15.93
CA ASP A 185 -7.66 23.78 -14.92
C ASP A 185 -8.84 23.41 -13.98
N ALA A 186 -9.91 22.80 -14.54
CA ALA A 186 -10.99 22.24 -13.74
C ALA A 186 -10.55 21.06 -12.86
N LEU A 187 -9.70 20.15 -13.37
CA LEU A 187 -9.10 19.07 -12.58
C LEU A 187 -8.26 19.62 -11.43
N ALA A 188 -7.41 20.61 -11.69
CA ALA A 188 -6.58 21.23 -10.66
C ALA A 188 -7.42 21.87 -9.53
N ALA A 189 -8.62 22.35 -9.85
CA ALA A 189 -9.55 22.92 -8.89
C ALA A 189 -10.48 21.91 -8.21
N THR A 190 -10.30 20.59 -8.44
CA THR A 190 -11.14 19.54 -7.86
C THR A 190 -11.06 19.57 -6.32
N ASN A 191 -12.24 19.56 -5.68
CA ASN A 191 -12.41 19.41 -4.24
C ASN A 191 -13.76 18.71 -4.00
N MET A 192 -13.76 17.37 -3.91
CA MET A 192 -14.98 16.57 -3.84
C MET A 192 -14.83 15.35 -2.95
N GLU A 193 -15.94 14.88 -2.39
CA GLU A 193 -16.04 13.58 -1.72
C GLU A 193 -16.48 12.51 -2.73
N THR A 194 -15.88 11.33 -2.63
CA THR A 194 -16.28 10.14 -3.37
C THR A 194 -16.29 8.92 -2.44
N PHE A 195 -16.87 7.80 -2.89
CA PHE A 195 -16.76 6.53 -2.14
C PHE A 195 -15.31 6.09 -1.89
N TYR A 196 -14.38 6.55 -2.73
CA TYR A 196 -12.94 6.28 -2.59
C TYR A 196 -12.27 7.12 -1.52
N GLY A 197 -12.86 8.26 -1.16
CA GLY A 197 -12.38 9.25 -0.21
C GLY A 197 -12.43 10.66 -0.77
N ASP A 198 -11.87 11.59 -0.03
CA ASP A 198 -11.81 12.99 -0.44
C ASP A 198 -10.72 13.19 -1.52
N ILE A 199 -11.06 13.98 -2.53
CA ILE A 199 -10.16 14.32 -3.63
C ILE A 199 -9.95 15.82 -3.63
N LYS A 200 -8.71 16.24 -3.44
CA LYS A 200 -8.26 17.62 -3.59
C LYS A 200 -6.80 17.61 -4.07
N PHE A 201 -6.54 18.23 -5.19
CA PHE A 201 -5.19 18.27 -5.73
C PHE A 201 -4.37 19.45 -5.19
N ALA A 202 -3.10 19.18 -4.90
CA ALA A 202 -2.08 20.20 -4.70
C ALA A 202 -1.63 20.81 -6.05
N PRO A 203 -0.91 21.93 -6.05
CA PRO A 203 -0.36 22.52 -7.28
C PRO A 203 0.49 21.53 -8.09
N GLU A 204 1.14 20.59 -7.44
CA GLU A 204 1.96 19.52 -8.03
C GLU A 204 1.13 18.40 -8.66
N GLY A 205 -0.21 18.37 -8.41
CA GLY A 205 -1.15 17.41 -8.97
C GLY A 205 -1.42 16.16 -8.12
N ASN A 206 -0.79 16.01 -6.97
CA ASN A 206 -1.05 14.91 -6.05
C ASN A 206 -2.31 15.16 -5.19
N ASN A 207 -3.05 14.11 -4.85
CA ASN A 207 -4.18 14.20 -3.93
C ASN A 207 -3.70 14.34 -2.48
N ILE A 208 -4.04 15.47 -1.83
CA ILE A 208 -3.65 15.80 -0.45
C ILE A 208 -4.77 15.64 0.57
N ALA A 209 -5.98 15.27 0.14
CA ALA A 209 -7.15 15.22 1.02
C ALA A 209 -7.39 13.85 1.67
N LYS A 210 -6.65 12.82 1.26
CA LYS A 210 -6.87 11.45 1.70
C LYS A 210 -5.59 10.81 2.25
N PRO A 211 -5.62 10.22 3.47
CA PRO A 211 -4.48 9.50 4.02
C PRO A 211 -4.28 8.14 3.33
N MET A 212 -3.08 7.60 3.47
CA MET A 212 -2.81 6.17 3.22
C MET A 212 -3.29 5.34 4.41
N PHE A 213 -3.69 4.11 4.12
CA PHE A 213 -4.09 3.12 5.12
C PHE A 213 -3.15 1.93 5.10
N TYR A 214 -3.23 1.11 6.14
CA TYR A 214 -2.55 -0.17 6.22
C TYR A 214 -3.53 -1.28 6.53
N ARG A 215 -3.31 -2.44 5.94
CA ARG A 215 -3.98 -3.69 6.30
C ARG A 215 -2.93 -4.70 6.69
N GLN A 216 -3.25 -5.58 7.63
CA GLN A 216 -2.41 -6.71 7.99
C GLN A 216 -3.09 -8.00 7.58
N ILE A 217 -2.35 -8.90 6.96
CA ILE A 217 -2.86 -10.21 6.57
C ILE A 217 -2.98 -11.08 7.81
N GLY A 218 -4.18 -11.58 8.09
CA GLY A 218 -4.45 -12.56 9.15
C GLY A 218 -4.06 -13.97 8.74
N ALA A 219 -4.01 -14.88 9.73
CA ALA A 219 -3.78 -16.30 9.48
C ALA A 219 -4.90 -16.94 8.63
N ASP A 220 -6.08 -16.37 8.68
CA ASP A 220 -7.26 -16.74 7.89
C ASP A 220 -7.28 -16.16 6.48
N GLY A 221 -6.23 -15.41 6.09
CA GLY A 221 -6.11 -14.74 4.80
C GLY A 221 -6.86 -13.42 4.69
N SER A 222 -7.55 -12.99 5.73
CA SER A 222 -8.25 -11.70 5.74
C SER A 222 -7.27 -10.55 5.75
N TYR A 223 -7.62 -9.45 5.06
CA TYR A 223 -6.88 -8.18 5.08
C TYR A 223 -7.52 -7.24 6.10
N LYS A 224 -7.03 -7.28 7.34
CA LYS A 224 -7.58 -6.51 8.47
C LYS A 224 -7.05 -5.08 8.45
N PRO A 225 -7.91 -4.06 8.45
CA PRO A 225 -7.49 -2.67 8.57
C PRO A 225 -6.74 -2.44 9.89
N ILE A 226 -5.68 -1.64 9.84
CA ILE A 226 -4.96 -1.14 11.01
C ILE A 226 -5.37 0.31 11.19
N VAL A 227 -6.28 0.55 12.12
CA VAL A 227 -6.78 1.90 12.46
C VAL A 227 -6.03 2.46 13.66
N SER A 228 -5.62 1.57 14.57
CA SER A 228 -4.84 1.91 15.76
C SER A 228 -3.64 0.98 15.94
N PRO A 229 -2.63 1.35 16.73
CA PRO A 229 -1.54 0.45 17.08
C PRO A 229 -1.98 -0.88 17.72
N ALA A 230 -3.14 -0.91 18.38
CA ALA A 230 -3.69 -2.11 19.02
C ALA A 230 -4.16 -3.16 18.00
N ASP A 231 -4.56 -2.75 16.80
CA ASP A 231 -5.04 -3.65 15.74
C ASP A 231 -3.91 -4.46 15.11
N MET A 232 -2.67 -4.03 15.30
CA MET A 232 -1.51 -4.65 14.69
C MET A 232 -1.01 -5.85 15.50
N THR A 233 -0.93 -7.03 14.88
CA THR A 233 -0.18 -8.17 15.43
C THR A 233 1.31 -7.89 15.30
N PHE A 234 1.99 -7.74 16.44
CA PHE A 234 3.43 -7.47 16.51
C PHE A 234 4.07 -8.29 17.64
N PRO A 235 5.24 -8.90 17.46
CA PRO A 235 5.87 -9.11 16.16
C PRO A 235 5.05 -10.01 15.23
N ARG A 236 5.30 -9.92 13.92
CA ARG A 236 4.71 -10.81 12.92
C ARG A 236 5.02 -12.27 13.24
N LYS A 237 4.03 -13.13 13.09
CA LYS A 237 4.18 -14.58 13.27
C LYS A 237 4.05 -15.27 11.91
N ALA A 238 5.16 -15.52 11.23
CA ALA A 238 5.15 -16.37 10.05
C ALA A 238 5.02 -17.85 10.45
N ASN A 239 4.39 -18.64 9.59
CA ASN A 239 4.08 -20.06 9.86
C ASN A 239 5.04 -21.00 9.12
N TYR A 240 6.36 -20.75 9.22
CA TYR A 240 7.37 -21.62 8.62
C TYR A 240 7.67 -22.85 9.48
#